data_72d5100d8cec625ea362f0cf97b28dca
#
_entry.id   72d5100d8cec625ea362f0cf97b28dca
#
_cell.length_a   1.000
_cell.length_b   1.000
_cell.length_c   1.000
_cell.angle_alpha   90.00
_cell.angle_beta   90.00
_cell.angle_gamma   90.00
#
_symmetry.space_group_name_H-M   'P 1'
#
loop_
_entity.id
_entity.type
_entity.pdbx_description
1 polymer ?
#
loop_
_entity_poly.entity_id
_entity_poly.type
_entity_poly.pdbx_seq_one_letter_code
_entity_poly.pdbx_strand_id
1 'polypeptide(L)'
;MCKTARPFMGRLKQTRKLSRLQKPCQTLYPIRMKTFCAFAFCLVFAVTEGAAKQRHCTFRLHAQANARDTEVFATSVRAQVSGKNVAIEKMPWISERDVIAFSPYPAANGTYGALLQLDEHGRVVLDTLSVERRGSLLFVFINGRPITELEIDKRVSDGKIYIPSGLSLADIELMKKDWRMIGQRKR
;
A
#
# COMPACT_ATOMS: atom_id res chain seq x y z
N MET A 1 1.14 37.99 43.80
CA MET A 1 2.44 38.65 43.61
C MET A 1 2.86 38.54 42.17
N CYS A 2 2.88 39.71 41.50
CA CYS A 2 3.31 39.91 40.11
C CYS A 2 4.77 39.56 39.87
N LYS A 3 5.10 39.07 38.66
CA LYS A 3 6.25 39.55 37.89
C LYS A 3 6.07 39.20 36.40
N THR A 4 5.74 40.23 35.68
CA THR A 4 5.85 40.48 34.26
C THR A 4 7.32 40.48 33.80
N ALA A 5 7.62 39.89 32.64
CA ALA A 5 8.82 40.20 31.88
C ALA A 5 8.48 40.33 30.38
N ARG A 6 8.96 41.47 29.82
CA ARG A 6 8.67 42.05 28.50
C ARG A 6 9.49 41.45 27.37
N PRO A 7 9.09 41.70 26.11
CA PRO A 7 9.74 41.18 24.92
C PRO A 7 10.95 42.04 24.51
N PHE A 8 11.97 41.38 23.95
CA PHE A 8 13.16 42.03 23.38
C PHE A 8 12.98 42.16 21.86
N MET A 9 12.83 43.41 21.46
CA MET A 9 12.66 43.84 20.07
C MET A 9 14.03 44.19 19.49
N GLY A 10 14.56 43.34 18.64
CA GLY A 10 15.85 43.54 17.93
C GLY A 10 15.60 43.98 16.49
N ARG A 11 15.74 45.28 16.26
CA ARG A 11 15.71 45.97 14.95
C ARG A 11 17.08 45.83 14.30
N LEU A 12 17.19 45.20 13.14
CA LEU A 12 18.40 45.24 12.30
C LEU A 12 18.13 45.93 10.96
N LYS A 13 18.99 46.88 10.70
CA LYS A 13 18.97 47.93 9.70
C LYS A 13 19.21 47.38 8.29
N GLN A 14 18.45 47.92 7.36
CA GLN A 14 18.71 47.92 5.92
C GLN A 14 20.00 48.66 5.58
N THR A 15 20.86 48.06 4.79
CA THR A 15 21.87 48.82 4.04
C THR A 15 21.70 48.50 2.55
N ARG A 16 21.18 49.50 1.84
CA ARG A 16 21.22 49.61 0.39
C ARG A 16 22.68 49.85 -0.06
N LYS A 17 23.15 49.08 -1.06
CA LYS A 17 24.26 49.49 -1.88
C LYS A 17 23.89 49.36 -3.34
N LEU A 18 23.68 50.53 -3.94
CA LEU A 18 23.69 50.75 -5.37
C LEU A 18 25.15 50.71 -5.87
N SER A 19 25.43 49.99 -6.89
CA SER A 19 26.52 50.32 -7.83
C SER A 19 26.31 49.64 -9.18
N ARG A 20 26.00 50.52 -10.12
CA ARG A 20 26.60 50.73 -11.44
C ARG A 20 26.47 49.66 -12.50
N LEU A 21 25.68 50.08 -13.45
CA LEU A 21 25.72 49.78 -14.88
C LEU A 21 27.13 49.55 -15.45
N GLN A 22 27.31 48.40 -16.07
CA GLN A 22 28.32 48.23 -17.08
C GLN A 22 27.78 47.29 -18.17
N LYS A 23 27.46 47.89 -19.37
CA LYS A 23 27.21 47.16 -20.59
C LYS A 23 28.56 46.75 -21.19
N PRO A 24 28.71 45.57 -21.69
CA PRO A 24 29.64 45.33 -22.79
C PRO A 24 28.94 44.92 -24.07
N CYS A 25 29.47 45.50 -25.10
CA CYS A 25 29.29 45.31 -26.54
C CYS A 25 28.78 43.96 -27.01
N GLN A 26 27.81 44.10 -27.89
CA GLN A 26 27.37 43.04 -28.82
C GLN A 26 28.48 42.77 -29.84
N THR A 27 28.99 41.54 -29.81
CA THR A 27 29.67 40.96 -30.95
C THR A 27 28.74 39.95 -31.58
N LEU A 28 28.15 40.37 -32.72
CA LEU A 28 27.40 39.47 -33.61
C LEU A 28 28.35 38.46 -34.24
N TYR A 29 28.25 37.21 -33.82
CA TYR A 29 28.76 36.09 -34.59
C TYR A 29 27.60 35.45 -35.37
N PRO A 30 27.72 35.27 -36.70
CA PRO A 30 26.74 34.55 -37.49
C PRO A 30 26.89 33.03 -37.18
N ILE A 31 26.05 32.51 -36.30
CA ILE A 31 25.95 31.09 -36.09
C ILE A 31 25.30 30.47 -37.32
N ARG A 32 26.13 29.74 -38.07
CA ARG A 32 25.74 28.94 -39.24
C ARG A 32 24.56 28.05 -38.90
N MET A 33 23.43 28.28 -39.60
CA MET A 33 22.11 27.61 -39.43
C MET A 33 22.07 26.13 -39.84
N LYS A 34 23.21 25.43 -39.88
CA LYS A 34 23.31 24.02 -40.29
C LYS A 34 23.45 23.03 -39.13
N THR A 35 23.63 23.50 -37.90
CA THR A 35 23.80 22.60 -36.74
C THR A 35 22.56 22.45 -35.84
N PHE A 36 21.51 23.26 -36.10
CA PHE A 36 20.27 23.19 -35.28
C PHE A 36 19.34 22.06 -35.65
N CYS A 37 19.42 21.46 -36.85
CA CYS A 37 18.58 20.34 -37.23
C CYS A 37 19.01 18.99 -36.62
N ALA A 38 20.28 18.84 -36.22
CA ALA A 38 20.77 17.58 -35.66
C ALA A 38 20.40 17.37 -34.19
N PHE A 39 20.19 18.48 -33.43
CA PHE A 39 19.85 18.40 -32.02
C PHE A 39 18.33 18.21 -31.77
N ALA A 40 17.48 18.63 -32.68
CA ALA A 40 16.03 18.44 -32.57
C ALA A 40 15.59 16.99 -32.86
N PHE A 41 16.39 16.22 -33.61
CA PHE A 41 16.05 14.85 -33.98
C PHE A 41 16.41 13.82 -32.89
N CYS A 42 17.31 14.14 -31.96
CA CYS A 42 17.68 13.26 -30.84
C CYS A 42 16.71 13.34 -29.65
N LEU A 43 15.83 14.33 -29.56
CA LEU A 43 14.90 14.50 -28.44
C LEU A 43 13.58 13.72 -28.61
N VAL A 44 13.31 13.15 -29.79
CA VAL A 44 12.05 12.44 -30.08
C VAL A 44 12.11 10.94 -29.74
N PHE A 45 13.29 10.40 -29.50
CA PHE A 45 13.45 8.94 -29.22
C PHE A 45 13.61 8.54 -27.75
N ALA A 46 13.42 9.46 -26.81
CA ALA A 46 13.53 9.16 -25.37
C ALA A 46 12.17 8.97 -24.67
N VAL A 47 11.10 8.69 -25.40
CA VAL A 47 9.89 8.11 -24.80
C VAL A 47 10.10 6.60 -24.77
N THR A 48 10.98 6.13 -23.90
CA THR A 48 10.95 4.75 -23.46
C THR A 48 9.64 4.59 -22.71
N GLU A 49 8.65 4.02 -23.35
CA GLU A 49 7.49 3.43 -22.68
C GLU A 49 8.04 2.46 -21.64
N GLY A 50 8.16 2.94 -20.40
CA GLY A 50 8.40 2.07 -19.26
C GLY A 50 7.25 1.09 -19.25
N ALA A 51 7.50 -0.16 -19.67
CA ALA A 51 6.53 -1.24 -19.62
C ALA A 51 5.92 -1.22 -18.20
N ALA A 52 4.68 -0.77 -18.09
CA ALA A 52 3.99 -0.68 -16.81
C ALA A 52 3.95 -2.10 -16.25
N LYS A 53 4.78 -2.38 -15.23
CA LYS A 53 4.84 -3.68 -14.57
C LYS A 53 3.41 -4.04 -14.19
N GLN A 54 2.90 -5.12 -14.77
CA GLN A 54 1.55 -5.58 -14.52
C GLN A 54 1.38 -5.77 -13.01
N ARG A 55 0.47 -5.01 -12.42
CA ARG A 55 0.19 -5.09 -10.99
C ARG A 55 -0.62 -6.35 -10.74
N HIS A 56 -0.10 -7.23 -9.90
CA HIS A 56 -0.80 -8.40 -9.38
C HIS A 56 -1.46 -8.06 -8.04
N CYS A 57 -2.56 -8.72 -7.75
CA CYS A 57 -3.21 -8.61 -6.46
C CYS A 57 -2.36 -9.34 -5.41
N THR A 58 -2.02 -8.66 -4.33
CA THR A 58 -1.35 -9.30 -3.19
C THR A 58 -2.34 -9.51 -2.07
N PHE A 59 -2.35 -10.72 -1.52
CA PHE A 59 -3.11 -11.09 -0.34
C PHE A 59 -2.16 -11.59 0.74
N ARG A 60 -2.34 -11.14 1.97
CA ARG A 60 -1.56 -11.62 3.11
C ARG A 60 -2.43 -11.70 4.35
N LEU A 61 -2.35 -12.83 5.03
CA LEU A 61 -2.99 -13.05 6.31
C LEU A 61 -1.93 -13.17 7.39
N HIS A 62 -1.94 -12.25 8.34
CA HIS A 62 -1.04 -12.22 9.47
C HIS A 62 -1.80 -12.53 10.75
N ALA A 63 -1.19 -13.30 11.64
CA ALA A 63 -1.74 -13.53 12.97
C ALA A 63 -1.31 -12.44 13.95
N GLN A 64 -2.10 -12.20 14.96
CA GLN A 64 -1.71 -11.39 16.11
C GLN A 64 -0.47 -12.01 16.76
N ALA A 65 0.55 -11.17 17.02
CA ALA A 65 1.78 -11.60 17.67
C ALA A 65 1.54 -11.93 19.15
N ASN A 66 2.34 -12.85 19.68
CA ASN A 66 2.30 -13.14 21.11
C ASN A 66 2.88 -11.96 21.91
N ALA A 67 2.42 -11.80 23.15
CA ALA A 67 2.89 -10.74 24.05
C ALA A 67 4.40 -10.81 24.36
N ARG A 68 5.05 -11.95 24.09
CA ARG A 68 6.49 -12.18 24.30
C ARG A 68 7.32 -11.97 23.05
N ASP A 69 6.69 -11.72 21.89
CA ASP A 69 7.40 -11.53 20.64
C ASP A 69 8.12 -10.17 20.66
N THR A 70 9.37 -10.18 20.27
CA THR A 70 10.18 -8.96 20.18
C THR A 70 9.86 -8.21 18.88
N GLU A 71 10.28 -6.94 18.80
CA GLU A 71 10.14 -6.11 17.59
C GLU A 71 10.80 -6.71 16.34
N VAL A 72 11.67 -7.69 16.51
CA VAL A 72 12.27 -8.44 15.39
C VAL A 72 11.21 -9.25 14.63
N PHE A 73 10.28 -9.89 15.36
CA PHE A 73 9.28 -10.81 14.79
C PHE A 73 7.89 -10.19 14.66
N ALA A 74 7.63 -9.11 15.38
CA ALA A 74 6.35 -8.42 15.38
C ALA A 74 6.43 -6.99 14.85
N THR A 75 5.34 -6.48 14.32
CA THR A 75 5.15 -5.07 13.94
C THR A 75 3.80 -4.57 14.43
N SER A 76 3.73 -3.29 14.79
CA SER A 76 2.47 -2.69 15.25
C SER A 76 1.66 -2.23 14.05
N VAL A 77 0.39 -2.62 14.00
CA VAL A 77 -0.58 -2.20 12.98
C VAL A 77 -1.83 -1.68 13.66
N ARG A 78 -2.41 -0.61 13.12
CA ARG A 78 -3.69 -0.10 13.58
C ARG A 78 -4.82 -0.95 13.03
N ALA A 79 -5.58 -1.57 13.91
CA ALA A 79 -6.78 -2.34 13.58
C ALA A 79 -7.86 -1.43 12.99
N GLN A 80 -8.52 -1.88 11.93
CA GLN A 80 -9.49 -1.07 11.18
C GLN A 80 -10.84 -0.99 11.87
N VAL A 81 -11.25 -2.05 12.58
CA VAL A 81 -12.53 -2.12 13.29
C VAL A 81 -12.41 -1.56 14.69
N SER A 82 -11.41 -2.01 15.46
CA SER A 82 -11.23 -1.59 16.86
C SER A 82 -10.49 -0.26 17.01
N GLY A 83 -9.75 0.19 16.00
CA GLY A 83 -8.92 1.41 16.04
C GLY A 83 -7.69 1.32 16.95
N LYS A 84 -7.46 0.18 17.62
CA LYS A 84 -6.34 -0.05 18.52
C LYS A 84 -5.08 -0.44 17.75
N ASN A 85 -3.92 -0.14 18.32
CA ASN A 85 -2.67 -0.67 17.80
C ASN A 85 -2.47 -2.09 18.34
N VAL A 86 -2.28 -3.03 17.43
CA VAL A 86 -2.07 -4.46 17.74
C VAL A 86 -0.78 -4.91 17.10
N ALA A 87 0.03 -5.65 17.84
CA ALA A 87 1.23 -6.29 17.31
C ALA A 87 0.82 -7.50 16.47
N ILE A 88 1.33 -7.59 15.24
CA ILE A 88 1.12 -8.72 14.34
C ILE A 88 2.47 -9.36 13.98
N GLU A 89 2.45 -10.64 13.69
CA GLU A 89 3.62 -11.35 13.17
C GLU A 89 4.02 -10.81 11.81
N LYS A 90 5.32 -10.56 11.58
CA LYS A 90 5.83 -10.01 10.31
C LYS A 90 5.69 -10.98 9.14
N MET A 91 5.79 -12.28 9.41
CA MET A 91 5.62 -13.30 8.39
C MET A 91 4.14 -13.61 8.21
N PRO A 92 3.60 -13.55 6.99
CA PRO A 92 2.23 -13.97 6.75
C PRO A 92 2.13 -15.49 6.81
N TRP A 93 1.04 -15.99 7.37
CA TRP A 93 0.71 -17.40 7.39
C TRP A 93 0.12 -17.90 6.07
N ILE A 94 -0.66 -17.05 5.40
CA ILE A 94 -1.29 -17.34 4.11
C ILE A 94 -1.00 -16.16 3.19
N SER A 95 -0.72 -16.46 1.92
CA SER A 95 -0.36 -15.50 0.89
C SER A 95 -1.27 -15.59 -0.34
N GLU A 96 -1.06 -14.71 -1.32
CA GLU A 96 -1.76 -14.72 -2.60
C GLU A 96 -1.60 -16.03 -3.38
N ARG A 97 -0.57 -16.84 -3.09
CA ARG A 97 -0.31 -18.12 -3.76
C ARG A 97 -1.29 -19.20 -3.34
N ASP A 98 -1.78 -19.08 -2.12
CA ASP A 98 -2.69 -20.04 -1.51
C ASP A 98 -4.15 -19.79 -1.90
N VAL A 99 -4.45 -18.69 -2.63
CA VAL A 99 -5.80 -18.32 -3.06
C VAL A 99 -6.08 -18.86 -4.45
N ILE A 100 -7.08 -19.72 -4.59
CA ILE A 100 -7.46 -20.34 -5.89
C ILE A 100 -8.68 -19.71 -6.54
N ALA A 101 -9.59 -19.16 -5.75
CA ALA A 101 -10.80 -18.55 -6.26
C ALA A 101 -11.38 -17.54 -5.26
N PHE A 102 -12.24 -16.65 -5.73
CA PHE A 102 -12.93 -15.69 -4.89
C PHE A 102 -14.35 -15.41 -5.40
N SER A 103 -15.19 -14.85 -4.53
CA SER A 103 -16.51 -14.36 -4.87
C SER A 103 -16.74 -13.00 -4.22
N PRO A 104 -16.76 -11.89 -4.98
CA PRO A 104 -17.01 -10.56 -4.45
C PRO A 104 -18.52 -10.35 -4.22
N TYR A 105 -18.85 -9.50 -3.25
CA TYR A 105 -20.22 -9.06 -3.00
C TYR A 105 -20.22 -7.60 -2.52
N PRO A 106 -21.32 -6.85 -2.77
CA PRO A 106 -21.44 -5.49 -2.26
C PRO A 106 -21.65 -5.51 -0.74
N ALA A 107 -20.92 -4.66 -0.02
CA ALA A 107 -21.10 -4.45 1.41
C ALA A 107 -22.01 -3.25 1.69
N ALA A 108 -22.62 -3.22 2.89
CA ALA A 108 -23.61 -2.18 3.27
C ALA A 108 -23.00 -0.77 3.34
N ASN A 109 -21.68 -0.66 3.52
CA ASN A 109 -20.96 0.62 3.62
C ASN A 109 -20.50 1.20 2.26
N GLY A 110 -21.01 0.69 1.13
CA GLY A 110 -20.62 1.15 -0.21
C GLY A 110 -19.27 0.62 -0.70
N THR A 111 -18.59 -0.23 0.08
CA THR A 111 -17.38 -0.98 -0.34
C THR A 111 -17.76 -2.37 -0.82
N TYR A 112 -16.79 -3.22 -1.06
CA TYR A 112 -17.00 -4.63 -1.38
C TYR A 112 -16.44 -5.52 -0.27
N GLY A 113 -17.07 -6.67 -0.09
CA GLY A 113 -16.54 -7.81 0.61
C GLY A 113 -16.15 -8.89 -0.39
N ALA A 114 -15.51 -9.95 0.11
CA ALA A 114 -15.16 -11.12 -0.71
C ALA A 114 -15.12 -12.39 0.12
N LEU A 115 -15.57 -13.48 -0.46
CA LEU A 115 -15.29 -14.83 0.00
C LEU A 115 -14.08 -15.34 -0.78
N LEU A 116 -12.99 -15.69 -0.09
CA LEU A 116 -11.80 -16.31 -0.66
C LEU A 116 -11.85 -17.81 -0.46
N GLN A 117 -11.47 -18.57 -1.48
CA GLN A 117 -11.28 -20.01 -1.41
C GLN A 117 -9.79 -20.30 -1.50
N LEU A 118 -9.26 -20.98 -0.48
CA LEU A 118 -7.87 -21.38 -0.41
C LEU A 118 -7.63 -22.73 -1.11
N ASP A 119 -6.39 -22.97 -1.48
CA ASP A 119 -5.92 -24.28 -1.88
C ASP A 119 -5.77 -25.24 -0.68
N GLU A 120 -5.24 -26.43 -0.91
CA GLU A 120 -5.06 -27.43 0.16
C GLU A 120 -4.04 -26.96 1.22
N HIS A 121 -2.94 -26.31 0.80
CA HIS A 121 -1.94 -25.79 1.73
C HIS A 121 -2.56 -24.71 2.63
N GLY A 122 -3.19 -23.68 2.03
CA GLY A 122 -3.83 -22.60 2.77
C GLY A 122 -4.97 -23.10 3.67
N ARG A 123 -5.72 -24.13 3.25
CA ARG A 123 -6.75 -24.78 4.06
C ARG A 123 -6.18 -25.42 5.33
N VAL A 124 -5.10 -26.18 5.21
CA VAL A 124 -4.44 -26.84 6.36
C VAL A 124 -3.85 -25.80 7.32
N VAL A 125 -3.21 -24.75 6.76
CA VAL A 125 -2.67 -23.65 7.58
C VAL A 125 -3.79 -22.93 8.33
N LEU A 126 -4.90 -22.61 7.67
CA LEU A 126 -6.04 -21.94 8.30
C LEU A 126 -6.69 -22.80 9.38
N ASP A 127 -6.83 -24.10 9.14
CA ASP A 127 -7.35 -25.08 10.13
C ASP A 127 -6.45 -25.10 11.37
N THR A 128 -5.14 -25.21 11.19
CA THR A 128 -4.15 -25.21 12.28
C THR A 128 -4.23 -23.89 13.09
N LEU A 129 -4.18 -22.75 12.39
CA LEU A 129 -4.31 -21.43 13.04
C LEU A 129 -5.60 -21.29 13.86
N SER A 130 -6.71 -21.77 13.31
CA SER A 130 -8.02 -21.66 13.97
C SER A 130 -8.15 -22.53 15.22
N VAL A 131 -7.31 -23.56 15.35
CA VAL A 131 -7.22 -24.39 16.57
C VAL A 131 -6.23 -23.78 17.57
N GLU A 132 -5.02 -23.45 17.11
CA GLU A 132 -3.92 -23.02 17.99
C GLU A 132 -4.05 -21.60 18.51
N ARG A 133 -4.66 -20.70 17.73
CA ARG A 133 -4.77 -19.25 18.00
C ARG A 133 -6.20 -18.80 18.29
N ARG A 134 -7.00 -19.67 18.87
CA ARG A 134 -8.39 -19.34 19.21
C ARG A 134 -8.47 -18.12 20.13
N GLY A 135 -9.36 -17.17 19.83
CA GLY A 135 -9.52 -15.91 20.56
C GLY A 135 -8.51 -14.83 20.16
N SER A 136 -7.59 -15.10 19.19
CA SER A 136 -6.70 -14.09 18.64
C SER A 136 -7.26 -13.48 17.35
N LEU A 137 -6.63 -12.36 16.91
CA LEU A 137 -7.01 -11.66 15.70
C LEU A 137 -6.14 -12.08 14.51
N LEU A 138 -6.77 -12.24 13.36
CA LEU A 138 -6.13 -12.37 12.06
C LEU A 138 -6.30 -11.06 11.29
N PHE A 139 -5.23 -10.57 10.70
CA PHE A 139 -5.21 -9.33 9.94
C PHE A 139 -5.11 -9.63 8.46
N VAL A 140 -6.08 -9.13 7.70
CA VAL A 140 -6.16 -9.27 6.24
C VAL A 140 -5.57 -8.04 5.58
N PHE A 141 -4.55 -8.26 4.73
CA PHE A 141 -3.94 -7.24 3.89
C PHE A 141 -4.22 -7.54 2.42
N ILE A 142 -4.66 -6.52 1.70
CA ILE A 142 -4.81 -6.56 0.24
C ILE A 142 -4.03 -5.39 -0.35
N ASN A 143 -3.16 -5.68 -1.31
CA ASN A 143 -2.32 -4.68 -1.98
C ASN A 143 -1.52 -3.82 -0.97
N GLY A 144 -1.02 -4.45 0.10
CA GLY A 144 -0.25 -3.81 1.16
C GLY A 144 -1.06 -2.95 2.14
N ARG A 145 -2.40 -2.90 2.01
CA ARG A 145 -3.27 -2.14 2.91
C ARG A 145 -3.98 -3.09 3.89
N PRO A 146 -4.05 -2.77 5.19
CA PRO A 146 -4.91 -3.50 6.12
C PRO A 146 -6.37 -3.25 5.75
N ILE A 147 -7.13 -4.31 5.54
CA ILE A 147 -8.54 -4.25 5.12
C ILE A 147 -9.46 -4.48 6.31
N THR A 148 -9.23 -5.54 7.06
CA THR A 148 -10.05 -5.93 8.21
C THR A 148 -9.27 -6.82 9.15
N GLU A 149 -9.73 -6.91 10.39
CA GLU A 149 -9.37 -7.94 11.33
C GLU A 149 -10.49 -8.95 11.49
N LEU A 150 -10.13 -10.23 11.66
CA LEU A 150 -11.03 -11.34 11.85
C LEU A 150 -10.69 -12.02 13.17
N GLU A 151 -11.66 -12.16 14.07
CA GLU A 151 -11.48 -12.90 15.30
C GLU A 151 -11.65 -14.41 15.05
N ILE A 152 -10.77 -15.21 15.61
CA ILE A 152 -10.86 -16.68 15.54
C ILE A 152 -11.79 -17.15 16.66
N ASP A 153 -13.07 -17.27 16.37
CA ASP A 153 -14.10 -17.75 17.32
C ASP A 153 -14.24 -19.28 17.31
N LYS A 154 -14.02 -19.90 16.16
CA LYS A 154 -14.21 -21.33 15.91
C LYS A 154 -13.20 -21.89 14.93
N ARG A 155 -13.12 -23.22 14.89
CA ARG A 155 -12.31 -23.95 13.92
C ARG A 155 -12.82 -23.71 12.50
N VAL A 156 -11.90 -23.42 11.57
CA VAL A 156 -12.17 -23.20 10.16
C VAL A 156 -11.43 -24.25 9.32
N SER A 157 -12.12 -25.31 8.93
CA SER A 157 -11.53 -26.44 8.19
C SER A 157 -11.91 -26.46 6.70
N ASP A 158 -12.78 -25.54 6.26
CA ASP A 158 -13.29 -25.50 4.88
C ASP A 158 -12.42 -24.70 3.91
N GLY A 159 -11.33 -24.10 4.41
CA GLY A 159 -10.40 -23.31 3.60
C GLY A 159 -11.02 -22.05 3.01
N LYS A 160 -11.98 -21.45 3.69
CA LYS A 160 -12.64 -20.22 3.26
C LYS A 160 -12.36 -19.07 4.19
N ILE A 161 -12.05 -17.91 3.63
CA ILE A 161 -11.88 -16.66 4.38
C ILE A 161 -12.95 -15.69 3.92
N TYR A 162 -13.71 -15.18 4.87
CA TYR A 162 -14.76 -14.20 4.63
C TYR A 162 -14.27 -12.80 5.01
N ILE A 163 -14.16 -11.91 4.02
CA ILE A 163 -13.83 -10.49 4.18
C ILE A 163 -15.14 -9.70 4.13
N PRO A 164 -15.62 -9.12 5.25
CA PRO A 164 -16.96 -8.54 5.30
C PRO A 164 -17.10 -7.26 4.46
N SER A 165 -16.05 -6.42 4.42
CA SER A 165 -16.07 -5.14 3.70
C SER A 165 -14.65 -4.55 3.59
N GLY A 166 -14.53 -3.36 2.97
CA GLY A 166 -13.26 -2.61 2.92
C GLY A 166 -12.51 -2.72 1.60
N LEU A 167 -12.95 -3.57 0.68
CA LEU A 167 -12.36 -3.68 -0.65
C LEU A 167 -12.89 -2.58 -1.56
N SER A 168 -12.01 -2.00 -2.38
CA SER A 168 -12.37 -1.07 -3.44
C SER A 168 -12.70 -1.81 -4.74
N LEU A 169 -13.40 -1.13 -5.67
CA LEU A 169 -13.62 -1.68 -7.01
C LEU A 169 -12.31 -2.02 -7.72
N ALA A 170 -11.26 -1.19 -7.53
CA ALA A 170 -9.93 -1.45 -8.10
C ALA A 170 -9.29 -2.75 -7.56
N ASP A 171 -9.50 -3.06 -6.27
CA ASP A 171 -9.03 -4.32 -5.70
C ASP A 171 -9.76 -5.52 -6.33
N ILE A 172 -11.08 -5.41 -6.51
CA ILE A 172 -11.89 -6.45 -7.15
C ILE A 172 -11.45 -6.69 -8.61
N GLU A 173 -11.14 -5.63 -9.36
CA GLU A 173 -10.64 -5.75 -10.75
C GLU A 173 -9.26 -6.42 -10.80
N LEU A 174 -8.38 -6.15 -9.85
CA LEU A 174 -7.10 -6.87 -9.74
C LEU A 174 -7.29 -8.34 -9.36
N MET A 175 -8.18 -8.63 -8.40
CA MET A 175 -8.52 -10.00 -8.02
C MET A 175 -9.06 -10.80 -9.19
N LYS A 176 -9.94 -10.22 -10.04
CA LYS A 176 -10.48 -10.88 -11.24
C LYS A 176 -9.42 -11.25 -12.27
N LYS A 177 -8.31 -10.53 -12.32
CA LYS A 177 -7.19 -10.85 -13.23
C LYS A 177 -6.39 -12.05 -12.76
N ASP A 178 -6.18 -12.16 -11.44
CA ASP A 178 -5.27 -13.14 -10.87
C ASP A 178 -5.99 -14.41 -10.41
N TRP A 179 -7.23 -14.30 -9.93
CA TRP A 179 -7.99 -15.42 -9.36
C TRP A 179 -9.31 -15.66 -10.10
N ARG A 180 -9.72 -16.92 -10.12
CA ARG A 180 -11.00 -17.32 -10.69
C ARG A 180 -12.16 -16.92 -9.76
N MET A 181 -13.32 -16.67 -10.36
CA MET A 181 -14.54 -16.51 -9.56
C MET A 181 -15.07 -17.89 -9.14
N ILE A 182 -15.52 -18.01 -7.89
CA ILE A 182 -16.16 -19.22 -7.37
C ILE A 182 -17.37 -19.53 -8.23
N GLY A 183 -17.53 -20.79 -8.64
CA GLY A 183 -18.63 -21.25 -9.51
C GLY A 183 -18.36 -21.15 -11.02
N GLN A 184 -17.28 -20.50 -11.46
CA GLN A 184 -16.90 -20.52 -12.89
C GLN A 184 -16.11 -21.80 -13.23
N ARG A 185 -16.65 -22.57 -14.17
CA ARG A 185 -15.91 -23.69 -14.76
C ARG A 185 -14.72 -23.18 -15.57
N LYS A 186 -13.60 -23.88 -15.48
CA LYS A 186 -12.44 -23.67 -16.39
C LYS A 186 -12.94 -23.93 -17.83
N ARG A 187 -12.91 -22.90 -18.67
CA ARG A 187 -13.03 -23.10 -20.12
C ARG A 187 -11.73 -23.67 -20.66
#